data_0e7051932f1dde9db280e20393f6129a
#
_entry.id   0e7051932f1dde9db280e20393f6129a
#
_cell.length_a   1.000
_cell.length_b   1.000
_cell.length_c   1.000
_cell.angle_alpha   90.00
_cell.angle_beta   90.00
_cell.angle_gamma   90.00
#
_symmetry.space_group_name_H-M   'P 1'
#
loop_
_entity.id
_entity.type
_entity.pdbx_description
1 polymer ?
#
loop_
_entity_poly.entity_id
_entity_poly.type
_entity_poly.pdbx_seq_one_letter_code
_entity_poly.pdbx_strand_id
1 'polypeptide(L)'
;MTDKNWKALERRIAEMLNTTRTPLSGSNGKQTSSDTLSETYYVEVKYRKRIPFFTTFKDTVEKAKKENKKPIVVFHEANSKRNIVMLDIEDFLELENITKSL
;
A
#
# COMPACT_ATOMS: atom_id res chain seq x y z
N MET A 1 10.45 3.86 -16.69
CA MET A 1 10.23 4.57 -15.42
C MET A 1 11.53 4.63 -14.64
N THR A 2 11.81 5.76 -14.03
CA THR A 2 13.00 5.92 -13.22
C THR A 2 12.69 5.63 -11.76
N ASP A 3 13.71 5.28 -10.98
CA ASP A 3 13.57 5.08 -9.54
C ASP A 3 12.99 6.32 -8.87
N LYS A 4 13.34 7.49 -9.40
CA LYS A 4 12.87 8.77 -8.88
C LYS A 4 11.34 8.88 -8.91
N ASN A 5 10.73 8.49 -10.02
CA ASN A 5 9.27 8.53 -10.17
C ASN A 5 8.58 7.53 -9.23
N TRP A 6 9.19 6.38 -9.09
CA TRP A 6 8.68 5.32 -8.24
C TRP A 6 8.69 5.74 -6.77
N LYS A 7 9.80 6.34 -6.33
CA LYS A 7 9.92 6.83 -4.96
C LYS A 7 8.98 7.99 -4.67
N ALA A 8 8.80 8.86 -5.66
CA ALA A 8 7.88 9.98 -5.53
C ALA A 8 6.44 9.49 -5.38
N LEU A 9 6.07 8.45 -6.11
CA LEU A 9 4.75 7.85 -5.98
C LEU A 9 4.54 7.28 -4.59
N GLU A 10 5.51 6.53 -4.08
CA GLU A 10 5.40 5.95 -2.74
C GLU A 10 5.21 7.03 -1.67
N ARG A 11 5.96 8.13 -1.79
CA ARG A 11 5.82 9.24 -0.85
C ARG A 11 4.43 9.85 -0.92
N ARG A 12 3.91 10.07 -2.13
CA ARG A 12 2.60 10.66 -2.31
C ARG A 12 1.50 9.76 -1.72
N ILE A 13 1.58 8.46 -1.96
CA ILE A 13 0.61 7.52 -1.40
C ILE A 13 0.70 7.52 0.13
N ALA A 14 1.90 7.54 0.68
CA ALA A 14 2.09 7.57 2.12
C ALA A 14 1.46 8.82 2.73
N GLU A 15 1.65 9.97 2.11
CA GLU A 15 1.05 11.22 2.57
C GLU A 15 -0.48 11.14 2.55
N MET A 16 -1.05 10.56 1.49
CA MET A 16 -2.49 10.39 1.39
C MET A 16 -3.04 9.50 2.50
N LEU A 17 -2.22 8.59 3.02
CA LEU A 17 -2.58 7.69 4.12
C LEU A 17 -2.16 8.24 5.49
N ASN A 18 -1.77 9.49 5.56
CA ASN A 18 -1.32 10.14 6.79
C ASN A 18 -0.13 9.43 7.44
N THR A 19 0.81 9.00 6.64
CA THR A 19 2.01 8.35 7.13
C THR A 19 3.21 8.75 6.26
N THR A 20 4.34 8.08 6.42
CA THR A 20 5.53 8.36 5.65
C THR A 20 5.98 7.12 4.88
N ARG A 21 6.77 7.35 3.86
CA ARG A 21 7.36 6.30 3.08
C ARG A 21 8.41 5.56 3.91
N THR A 22 8.43 4.23 3.79
CA THR A 22 9.44 3.42 4.46
C THR A 22 10.82 3.74 3.88
N PRO A 23 11.83 4.00 4.70
CA PRO A 23 13.17 4.27 4.20
C PRO A 23 13.73 3.09 3.41
N LEU A 24 14.48 3.40 2.37
CA LEU A 24 15.06 2.39 1.50
C LEU A 24 16.20 1.62 2.11
N SER A 25 16.85 2.17 3.12
CA SER A 25 17.94 1.46 3.74
C SER A 25 17.41 0.22 4.42
N GLY A 26 17.53 -0.90 3.73
CA GLY A 26 17.00 -2.16 4.21
C GLY A 26 17.52 -2.54 5.59
N SER A 27 18.67 -2.01 5.95
CA SER A 27 19.24 -2.26 7.26
C SER A 27 18.32 -1.83 8.38
N ASN A 28 17.53 -0.81 8.14
CA ASN A 28 16.60 -0.29 9.13
C ASN A 28 15.16 -0.65 8.83
N GLY A 29 14.93 -1.35 7.74
CA GLY A 29 13.61 -1.79 7.34
C GLY A 29 13.11 -2.96 8.14
N LYS A 30 13.68 -3.21 9.27
CA LYS A 30 13.30 -4.35 10.11
C LYS A 30 11.96 -4.17 10.77
N GLN A 31 11.48 -2.95 10.85
CA GLN A 31 10.20 -2.68 11.47
C GLN A 31 9.06 -3.06 10.56
N THR A 32 9.26 -2.98 9.25
CA THR A 32 8.23 -3.34 8.30
C THR A 32 8.83 -3.54 6.90
N SER A 33 8.21 -4.43 6.13
CA SER A 33 8.51 -4.57 4.70
C SER A 33 7.47 -3.85 3.85
N SER A 34 6.49 -3.18 4.47
CA SER A 34 5.51 -2.35 3.79
C SER A 34 6.19 -1.14 3.14
N ASP A 35 5.55 -0.59 2.11
CA ASP A 35 6.07 0.61 1.45
C ASP A 35 5.82 1.88 2.25
N THR A 36 4.99 1.81 3.28
CA THR A 36 4.74 2.95 4.18
C THR A 36 4.92 2.51 5.64
N LEU A 37 5.01 3.49 6.52
CA LEU A 37 5.14 3.24 7.96
C LEU A 37 3.81 3.19 8.69
N SER A 38 2.69 3.00 7.97
CA SER A 38 1.39 2.86 8.60
C SER A 38 1.40 1.70 9.61
N GLU A 39 0.82 1.93 10.77
CA GLU A 39 0.70 0.88 11.79
C GLU A 39 -0.50 -0.03 11.54
N THR A 40 -1.49 0.47 10.83
CA THR A 40 -2.73 -0.26 10.58
C THR A 40 -2.66 -1.08 9.29
N TYR A 41 -2.06 -0.52 8.26
CA TYR A 41 -2.07 -1.12 6.94
C TYR A 41 -0.69 -1.54 6.49
N TYR A 42 -0.64 -2.72 5.89
CA TYR A 42 0.52 -3.14 5.11
C TYR A 42 0.26 -2.70 3.69
N VAL A 43 1.05 -1.75 3.19
CA VAL A 43 0.81 -1.11 1.90
C VAL A 43 1.85 -1.55 0.89
N GLU A 44 1.39 -2.08 -0.23
CA GLU A 44 2.22 -2.42 -1.37
C GLU A 44 1.86 -1.47 -2.52
N VAL A 45 2.82 -0.66 -2.97
CA VAL A 45 2.60 0.30 -4.05
C VAL A 45 3.21 -0.22 -5.34
N LYS A 46 2.41 -0.27 -6.40
CA LYS A 46 2.84 -0.74 -7.71
C LYS A 46 2.63 0.33 -8.77
N TYR A 47 3.66 0.56 -9.56
CA TYR A 47 3.61 1.47 -10.69
C TYR A 47 3.94 0.66 -11.93
N ARG A 48 2.92 0.28 -12.70
CA ARG A 48 3.09 -0.61 -13.88
C ARG A 48 1.95 -0.43 -14.85
N LYS A 49 2.12 -0.97 -16.06
CA LYS A 49 1.02 -1.05 -17.01
C LYS A 49 0.03 -2.12 -16.61
N ARG A 50 0.52 -3.19 -15.99
CA ARG A 50 -0.29 -4.33 -15.55
C ARG A 50 0.30 -4.92 -14.28
N ILE A 51 -0.55 -5.51 -13.47
CA ILE A 51 -0.11 -6.37 -12.38
C ILE A 51 -1.01 -7.60 -12.32
N PRO A 52 -0.49 -8.73 -11.85
CA PRO A 52 -1.35 -9.88 -11.55
C PRO A 52 -2.02 -9.60 -10.20
N PHE A 53 -3.20 -9.00 -10.25
CA PHE A 53 -3.88 -8.49 -9.06
C PHE A 53 -4.03 -9.52 -7.95
N PHE A 54 -4.56 -10.69 -8.27
CA PHE A 54 -4.82 -11.69 -7.24
C PHE A 54 -3.55 -12.21 -6.61
N THR A 55 -2.54 -12.52 -7.42
CA THR A 55 -1.26 -12.99 -6.90
C THR A 55 -0.60 -11.94 -6.03
N THR A 56 -0.61 -10.69 -6.51
CA THR A 56 -0.02 -9.58 -5.77
C THR A 56 -0.73 -9.36 -4.44
N PHE A 57 -2.06 -9.40 -4.44
CA PHE A 57 -2.82 -9.20 -3.23
C PHE A 57 -2.59 -10.35 -2.25
N LYS A 58 -2.58 -11.58 -2.74
CA LYS A 58 -2.34 -12.76 -1.93
C LYS A 58 -0.98 -12.70 -1.23
N ASP A 59 0.06 -12.29 -1.96
CA ASP A 59 1.39 -12.12 -1.39
C ASP A 59 1.38 -11.02 -0.31
N THR A 60 0.66 -9.94 -0.57
CA THR A 60 0.53 -8.84 0.37
C THR A 60 -0.19 -9.28 1.64
N VAL A 61 -1.23 -10.10 1.49
CA VAL A 61 -1.96 -10.66 2.64
C VAL A 61 -1.01 -11.43 3.55
N GLU A 62 -0.17 -12.28 2.97
CA GLU A 62 0.77 -13.08 3.76
C GLU A 62 1.77 -12.22 4.51
N LYS A 63 2.27 -11.19 3.87
CA LYS A 63 3.19 -10.26 4.51
C LYS A 63 2.50 -9.43 5.59
N ALA A 64 1.28 -9.00 5.33
CA ALA A 64 0.50 -8.23 6.29
C ALA A 64 0.22 -9.03 7.56
N LYS A 65 -0.09 -10.32 7.41
CA LYS A 65 -0.32 -11.19 8.55
C LYS A 65 0.88 -11.26 9.48
N LYS A 66 2.07 -11.30 8.91
CA LYS A 66 3.29 -11.37 9.70
C LYS A 66 3.48 -10.12 10.55
N GLU A 67 2.94 -9.00 10.11
CA GLU A 67 3.05 -7.74 10.83
C GLU A 67 1.75 -7.35 11.55
N ASN A 68 0.76 -8.24 11.52
CA ASN A 68 -0.55 -8.00 12.14
C ASN A 68 -1.19 -6.72 11.62
N LYS A 69 -1.18 -6.57 10.30
CA LYS A 69 -1.72 -5.40 9.62
C LYS A 69 -2.71 -5.81 8.55
N LYS A 70 -3.53 -4.87 8.10
CA LYS A 70 -4.49 -5.07 7.01
C LYS A 70 -3.80 -4.82 5.67
N PRO A 71 -3.94 -5.72 4.69
CA PRO A 71 -3.26 -5.56 3.40
C PRO A 71 -3.97 -4.56 2.49
N ILE A 72 -3.18 -3.71 1.84
CA ILE A 72 -3.65 -2.81 0.80
C ILE A 72 -2.64 -2.84 -0.33
N VAL A 73 -3.13 -3.02 -1.56
CA VAL A 73 -2.31 -2.83 -2.75
C VAL A 73 -2.78 -1.55 -3.43
N VAL A 74 -1.88 -0.61 -3.65
CA VAL A 74 -2.15 0.61 -4.38
C VAL A 74 -1.47 0.49 -5.73
N PHE A 75 -2.25 0.51 -6.79
CA PHE A 75 -1.76 0.38 -8.14
C PHE A 75 -1.88 1.70 -8.89
N HIS A 76 -0.77 2.20 -9.39
CA HIS A 76 -0.75 3.36 -10.27
C HIS A 76 -0.48 2.86 -11.68
N GLU A 77 -1.45 3.01 -12.56
CA GLU A 77 -1.30 2.61 -13.95
C GLU A 77 -0.33 3.57 -14.66
N ALA A 78 0.65 3.01 -15.35
CA ALA A 78 1.62 3.81 -16.10
C ALA A 78 0.89 4.67 -17.14
N ASN A 79 1.31 5.91 -17.27
CA ASN A 79 0.74 6.90 -18.21
C ASN A 79 -0.70 7.30 -17.87
N SER A 80 -1.11 7.10 -16.64
CA SER A 80 -2.42 7.49 -16.15
C SER A 80 -2.25 8.29 -14.88
N LYS A 81 -3.29 9.01 -14.48
CA LYS A 81 -3.30 9.72 -13.20
C LYS A 81 -4.09 8.94 -12.15
N ARG A 82 -4.58 7.76 -12.53
CA ARG A 82 -5.44 6.98 -11.65
C ARG A 82 -4.65 6.13 -10.68
N ASN A 83 -5.07 6.19 -9.43
CA ASN A 83 -4.59 5.27 -8.39
C ASN A 83 -5.75 4.37 -8.01
N ILE A 84 -5.50 3.07 -7.99
CA ILE A 84 -6.53 2.09 -7.67
C ILE A 84 -6.11 1.36 -6.41
N VAL A 85 -7.05 1.15 -5.50
CA VAL A 85 -6.80 0.43 -4.26
C VAL A 85 -7.50 -0.91 -4.31
N MET A 86 -6.77 -1.97 -3.95
CA MET A 86 -7.34 -3.30 -3.75
C MET A 86 -7.24 -3.63 -2.27
N LEU A 87 -8.36 -3.99 -1.66
CA LEU A 87 -8.41 -4.41 -0.27
C LEU A 87 -9.59 -5.38 -0.10
N ASP A 88 -9.59 -6.09 1.02
CA ASP A 88 -10.69 -7.00 1.33
C ASP A 88 -11.97 -6.22 1.57
N ILE A 89 -13.10 -6.77 1.12
CA ILE A 89 -14.39 -6.11 1.27
C ILE A 89 -14.72 -5.88 2.74
N GLU A 90 -14.33 -6.80 3.63
CA GLU A 90 -14.57 -6.63 5.06
C GLU A 90 -13.84 -5.40 5.61
N ASP A 91 -12.63 -5.16 5.14
CA ASP A 91 -11.85 -3.99 5.57
C ASP A 91 -12.50 -2.72 5.05
N PHE A 92 -12.99 -2.74 3.83
CA PHE A 92 -13.71 -1.61 3.26
C PHE A 92 -15.00 -1.32 4.05
N LEU A 93 -15.75 -2.35 4.38
CA LEU A 93 -16.99 -2.20 5.13
C LEU A 93 -16.73 -1.67 6.54
N GLU A 94 -15.63 -2.06 7.14
CA GLU A 94 -15.24 -1.52 8.44
C GLU A 94 -15.02 -0.02 8.37
N LEU A 95 -14.30 0.45 7.33
CA LEU A 95 -14.09 1.87 7.11
C LEU A 95 -15.41 2.60 6.87
N GLU A 96 -16.31 2.00 6.08
CA GLU A 96 -17.63 2.54 5.83
C GLU A 96 -18.41 2.74 7.13
N ASN A 97 -18.38 1.73 7.98
CA ASN A 97 -19.10 1.79 9.25
C ASN A 97 -18.54 2.85 10.17
N ILE A 98 -17.24 2.97 10.24
CA ILE A 98 -16.59 4.01 11.04
C ILE A 98 -17.04 5.39 10.55
N THR A 99 -16.99 5.60 9.23
CA THR A 99 -17.38 6.87 8.63
C THR A 99 -18.85 7.20 8.94
N LYS A 100 -19.72 6.21 8.87
CA LYS A 100 -21.16 6.41 9.16
C LYS A 100 -21.43 6.68 10.64
N SER A 101 -20.53 6.21 11.50
CA SER A 101 -20.68 6.41 12.94
C SER A 101 -20.26 7.80 13.40
N LEU A 102 -19.54 8.50 12.55
CA LEU A 102 -19.10 9.86 12.84
C LEU A 102 -20.21 10.85 12.52
#